data_275ac02a572d8fe2f0da154c9e57e62d
#
_entry.id   275ac02a572d8fe2f0da154c9e57e62d
#
_cell.length_a   1.000
_cell.length_b   1.000
_cell.length_c   1.000
_cell.angle_alpha   90.00
_cell.angle_beta   90.00
_cell.angle_gamma   90.00
#
_symmetry.space_group_name_H-M   'P 1'
#
loop_
_entity.id
_entity.type
_entity.pdbx_description
1 polymer ?
#
loop_
_entity_poly.entity_id
_entity_poly.type
_entity_poly.pdbx_seq_one_letter_code
_entity_poly.pdbx_strand_id
1 'polypeptide(L)'
;MNQFVSTKQIARETLTRLCDNLVFPNLIYRDDGGSRAVQKGDTVQVRRPVRLEAKEFSPETGISTQDLVEEAVDVKLDTIASVDIELSAIEAACDVDSLTRLFLEPAAAALAEKINADGLTLYRDIRRCVGMPGTPPDSLSAFANASLLLDEAKVPTDRRYAVWSPYAASRLKQIPAVVSAEACGSARALRTGNIGRVFGLENYMSQAICRHEPGTLAGVAETLTISKVTTGANPTIELTASVSSGTANIAGKTLVAGDILSADMYDLLVTGDCTASSGTKITVPVDGASASLAKVGDVVAVCGPHDANLVFHPHAFAFVTRPLATPAGVESYVTSYNGISLRVVRAYDVRYKKEILSMDVLYAFKTVYPELAVRYLG
;
A
#
# COMPACT_ATOMS: atom_id res chain seq x y z
N MET A 1 -47.07 4.78 -10.21
CA MET A 1 -46.22 5.96 -9.93
C MET A 1 -44.78 5.45 -10.00
N ASN A 2 -44.08 5.67 -11.11
CA ASN A 2 -42.72 5.23 -11.27
C ASN A 2 -41.84 6.01 -10.28
N GLN A 3 -41.34 5.34 -9.25
CA GLN A 3 -40.30 5.90 -8.36
C GLN A 3 -38.99 5.87 -9.12
N PHE A 4 -38.60 6.99 -9.70
CA PHE A 4 -37.24 7.13 -10.21
C PHE A 4 -36.27 7.02 -9.06
N VAL A 5 -35.26 6.16 -9.22
CA VAL A 5 -34.18 5.97 -8.23
C VAL A 5 -33.48 7.30 -8.07
N SER A 6 -33.55 7.89 -6.89
CA SER A 6 -32.89 9.19 -6.66
C SER A 6 -31.37 9.01 -6.63
N THR A 7 -30.62 9.94 -7.19
CA THR A 7 -29.14 9.98 -7.15
C THR A 7 -28.60 9.78 -5.74
N LYS A 8 -29.36 10.21 -4.73
CA LYS A 8 -29.06 10.02 -3.31
C LYS A 8 -29.09 8.53 -2.88
N GLN A 9 -30.07 7.77 -3.38
CA GLN A 9 -30.16 6.32 -3.07
C GLN A 9 -29.03 5.57 -3.75
N ILE A 10 -28.75 5.89 -5.02
CA ILE A 10 -27.62 5.35 -5.79
C ILE A 10 -26.32 5.57 -5.03
N ALA A 11 -26.04 6.81 -4.61
CA ALA A 11 -24.81 7.16 -3.91
C ALA A 11 -24.63 6.40 -2.59
N ARG A 12 -25.69 6.25 -1.80
CA ARG A 12 -25.64 5.53 -0.53
C ARG A 12 -25.40 4.04 -0.72
N GLU A 13 -26.10 3.42 -1.65
CA GLU A 13 -25.98 1.99 -1.94
C GLU A 13 -24.59 1.67 -2.47
N THR A 14 -24.11 2.45 -3.44
CA THR A 14 -22.75 2.29 -3.98
C THR A 14 -21.67 2.48 -2.92
N LEU A 15 -21.83 3.49 -2.04
CA LEU A 15 -20.85 3.75 -0.99
C LEU A 15 -20.77 2.60 0.03
N THR A 16 -21.92 2.02 0.42
CA THR A 16 -21.95 0.86 1.31
C THR A 16 -21.20 -0.30 0.69
N ARG A 17 -21.50 -0.65 -0.58
CA ARG A 17 -20.84 -1.72 -1.31
C ARG A 17 -19.34 -1.47 -1.50
N LEU A 18 -18.97 -0.21 -1.78
CA LEU A 18 -17.57 0.20 -1.87
C LEU A 18 -16.84 -0.07 -0.56
N CYS A 19 -17.41 0.38 0.57
CA CYS A 19 -16.78 0.17 1.89
C CYS A 19 -16.60 -1.31 2.24
N ASP A 20 -17.57 -2.16 1.87
CA ASP A 20 -17.51 -3.60 2.12
C ASP A 20 -16.41 -4.30 1.28
N ASN A 21 -16.14 -3.80 0.07
CA ASN A 21 -15.15 -4.37 -0.84
C ASN A 21 -13.71 -3.85 -0.59
N LEU A 22 -13.56 -2.78 0.17
CA LEU A 22 -12.24 -2.26 0.51
C LEU A 22 -11.58 -3.11 1.59
N VAL A 23 -10.37 -3.62 1.30
CA VAL A 23 -9.53 -4.37 2.25
C VAL A 23 -8.47 -3.47 2.85
N PHE A 24 -7.49 -3.02 2.05
CA PHE A 24 -6.33 -2.27 2.53
C PHE A 24 -6.69 -0.94 3.20
N PRO A 25 -7.56 -0.08 2.65
CA PRO A 25 -7.95 1.17 3.30
C PRO A 25 -8.66 0.98 4.65
N ASN A 26 -9.28 -0.19 4.87
CA ASN A 26 -9.94 -0.52 6.13
C ASN A 26 -8.96 -0.90 7.26
N LEU A 27 -7.73 -1.26 6.92
CA LEU A 27 -6.69 -1.73 7.84
C LEU A 27 -5.67 -0.66 8.22
N ILE A 28 -5.67 0.49 7.55
CA ILE A 28 -4.70 1.58 7.76
C ILE A 28 -5.34 2.78 8.43
N TYR A 29 -4.51 3.74 8.83
CA TYR A 29 -4.99 4.99 9.40
C TYR A 29 -5.77 5.79 8.36
N ARG A 30 -6.99 6.21 8.73
CA ARG A 30 -7.84 7.07 7.92
C ARG A 30 -7.95 8.44 8.55
N ASP A 31 -7.75 9.46 7.75
CA ASP A 31 -7.97 10.83 8.20
C ASP A 31 -9.40 11.27 7.89
N ASP A 32 -10.23 11.33 8.94
CA ASP A 32 -11.62 11.77 8.88
C ASP A 32 -11.75 13.31 8.93
N GLY A 33 -10.63 14.02 8.91
CA GLY A 33 -10.48 15.44 9.24
C GLY A 33 -11.12 16.45 8.30
N GLY A 34 -12.39 16.29 7.95
CA GLY A 34 -13.13 17.41 7.39
C GLY A 34 -14.16 17.08 6.29
N SER A 35 -15.35 17.64 6.49
CA SER A 35 -16.44 17.64 5.51
C SER A 35 -16.27 18.72 4.42
N ARG A 36 -15.18 19.51 4.45
CA ARG A 36 -14.96 20.58 3.49
C ARG A 36 -14.62 19.98 2.11
N ALA A 37 -15.37 20.36 1.09
CA ALA A 37 -15.09 20.01 -0.29
C ALA A 37 -13.74 20.58 -0.71
N VAL A 38 -12.93 19.76 -1.38
CA VAL A 38 -11.57 20.06 -1.80
C VAL A 38 -11.46 19.84 -3.30
N GLN A 39 -10.44 20.43 -3.92
CA GLN A 39 -10.14 20.21 -5.33
C GLN A 39 -8.97 19.23 -5.47
N LYS A 40 -8.88 18.59 -6.65
CA LYS A 40 -7.71 17.78 -6.99
C LYS A 40 -6.44 18.64 -6.93
N GLY A 41 -5.44 18.15 -6.19
CA GLY A 41 -4.17 18.86 -6.01
C GLY A 41 -4.01 19.55 -4.66
N ASP A 42 -5.08 19.65 -3.87
CA ASP A 42 -4.99 20.17 -2.51
C ASP A 42 -4.19 19.24 -1.62
N THR A 43 -3.52 19.82 -0.63
CA THR A 43 -2.68 19.07 0.31
C THR A 43 -3.36 19.02 1.68
N VAL A 44 -3.40 17.82 2.25
CA VAL A 44 -3.89 17.56 3.60
C VAL A 44 -2.73 17.17 4.48
N GLN A 45 -2.62 17.80 5.65
CA GLN A 45 -1.58 17.47 6.62
C GLN A 45 -2.06 16.38 7.57
N VAL A 46 -1.40 15.23 7.54
CA VAL A 46 -1.62 14.12 8.46
C VAL A 46 -0.59 14.21 9.58
N ARG A 47 -1.04 14.33 10.81
CA ARG A 47 -0.16 14.41 11.99
C ARG A 47 0.48 13.05 12.24
N ARG A 48 1.78 13.06 12.47
CA ARG A 48 2.53 11.90 12.97
C ARG A 48 2.34 11.78 14.48
N PRO A 49 2.07 10.57 15.01
CA PRO A 49 2.15 10.35 16.45
C PRO A 49 3.56 10.65 16.96
N VAL A 50 3.67 11.48 17.99
CA VAL A 50 4.97 11.85 18.58
C VAL A 50 5.57 10.64 19.31
N ARG A 51 6.85 10.38 19.11
CA ARG A 51 7.61 9.39 19.88
C ARG A 51 8.35 10.10 21.00
N LEU A 52 8.06 9.70 22.25
CA LEU A 52 8.72 10.22 23.44
C LEU A 52 9.65 9.13 24.00
N GLU A 53 10.81 9.56 24.48
CA GLU A 53 11.74 8.69 25.19
C GLU A 53 11.65 8.95 26.71
N ALA A 54 11.47 7.88 27.48
CA ALA A 54 11.56 7.99 28.92
C ALA A 54 13.03 8.15 29.33
N LYS A 55 13.32 9.19 30.11
CA LYS A 55 14.66 9.44 30.66
C LYS A 55 14.64 9.20 32.16
N GLU A 56 15.74 8.69 32.69
CA GLU A 56 15.91 8.50 34.11
C GLU A 56 16.02 9.86 34.82
N PHE A 57 15.31 10.01 35.93
CA PHE A 57 15.40 11.18 36.76
C PHE A 57 16.60 11.09 37.69
N SER A 58 17.46 12.08 37.67
CA SER A 58 18.54 12.23 38.66
C SER A 58 18.31 13.50 39.50
N PRO A 59 18.35 13.39 40.84
CA PRO A 59 18.21 14.57 41.72
C PRO A 59 19.33 15.61 41.51
N GLU A 60 20.48 15.19 41.01
CA GLU A 60 21.64 16.06 40.79
C GLU A 60 21.54 16.89 39.51
N THR A 61 20.96 16.33 38.44
CA THR A 61 20.85 16.97 37.11
C THR A 61 19.47 17.55 36.82
N GLY A 62 18.48 17.22 37.66
CA GLY A 62 17.10 17.70 37.50
C GLY A 62 16.33 17.01 36.36
N ILE A 63 15.23 17.63 35.93
CA ILE A 63 14.35 17.14 34.88
C ILE A 63 14.90 17.61 33.50
N SER A 64 15.12 16.70 32.57
CA SER A 64 15.37 17.06 31.17
C SER A 64 14.06 17.06 30.38
N THR A 65 13.59 18.25 30.02
CA THR A 65 12.42 18.40 29.14
C THR A 65 12.78 17.99 27.70
N GLN A 66 11.82 17.34 27.02
CA GLN A 66 11.91 17.07 25.60
C GLN A 66 10.98 18.04 24.87
N ASP A 67 11.50 18.64 23.79
CA ASP A 67 10.65 19.46 22.94
C ASP A 67 9.71 18.57 22.13
N LEU A 68 8.44 18.85 22.23
CA LEU A 68 7.41 18.19 21.41
C LEU A 68 7.43 18.82 20.02
N VAL A 69 8.08 18.15 19.08
CA VAL A 69 7.99 18.54 17.67
C VAL A 69 6.86 17.73 17.04
N GLU A 70 5.74 18.38 16.76
CA GLU A 70 4.67 17.79 15.97
C GLU A 70 5.12 17.73 14.50
N GLU A 71 5.45 16.54 14.04
CA GLU A 71 5.70 16.31 12.62
C GLU A 71 4.37 16.05 11.89
N ALA A 72 4.19 16.68 10.75
CA ALA A 72 3.08 16.44 9.85
C ALA A 72 3.61 15.96 8.49
N VAL A 73 2.90 15.01 7.90
CA VAL A 73 3.18 14.54 6.54
C VAL A 73 2.15 15.15 5.62
N ASP A 74 2.63 15.82 4.60
CA ASP A 74 1.80 16.40 3.56
C ASP A 74 1.33 15.31 2.59
N VAL A 75 0.02 15.12 2.50
CA VAL A 75 -0.63 14.18 1.58
C VAL A 75 -1.35 14.98 0.51
N LYS A 76 -0.86 14.89 -0.71
CA LYS A 76 -1.46 15.57 -1.85
C LYS A 76 -2.58 14.72 -2.46
N LEU A 77 -3.77 15.27 -2.54
CA LEU A 77 -4.94 14.63 -3.16
C LEU A 77 -4.90 14.78 -4.68
N ASP A 78 -4.25 13.89 -5.37
CA ASP A 78 -4.04 13.96 -6.82
C ASP A 78 -4.74 12.86 -7.62
N THR A 79 -5.26 11.83 -6.96
CA THR A 79 -5.89 10.68 -7.61
C THR A 79 -7.41 10.73 -7.49
N ILE A 80 -8.09 10.70 -8.63
CA ILE A 80 -9.53 10.49 -8.73
C ILE A 80 -9.75 9.14 -9.41
N ALA A 81 -10.39 8.21 -8.71
CA ALA A 81 -10.96 7.04 -9.38
C ALA A 81 -12.40 7.36 -9.81
N SER A 82 -12.72 7.08 -11.06
CA SER A 82 -14.06 7.23 -11.60
C SER A 82 -14.51 5.95 -12.31
N VAL A 83 -15.81 5.70 -12.22
CA VAL A 83 -16.50 4.72 -13.06
C VAL A 83 -17.68 5.44 -13.70
N ASP A 84 -17.65 5.48 -15.01
CA ASP A 84 -18.64 6.17 -15.83
C ASP A 84 -19.47 5.13 -16.58
N ILE A 85 -20.79 5.17 -16.39
CA ILE A 85 -21.75 4.23 -16.98
C ILE A 85 -22.69 5.02 -17.87
N GLU A 86 -22.84 4.54 -19.09
CA GLU A 86 -23.80 5.08 -20.05
C GLU A 86 -25.08 4.24 -19.97
N LEU A 87 -26.20 4.89 -19.67
CA LEU A 87 -27.51 4.28 -19.55
C LEU A 87 -28.38 4.69 -20.74
N SER A 88 -28.99 3.73 -21.41
CA SER A 88 -30.03 4.03 -22.39
C SER A 88 -31.35 4.43 -21.69
N ALA A 89 -32.22 5.14 -22.39
CA ALA A 89 -33.51 5.55 -21.84
C ALA A 89 -34.40 4.36 -21.41
N ILE A 90 -34.15 3.17 -21.97
CA ILE A 90 -34.88 1.94 -21.61
C ILE A 90 -34.34 1.37 -20.30
N GLU A 91 -33.03 1.38 -20.10
CA GLU A 91 -32.37 0.90 -18.89
C GLU A 91 -32.58 1.84 -17.71
N ALA A 92 -32.72 3.15 -17.94
CA ALA A 92 -33.07 4.12 -16.91
C ALA A 92 -34.48 3.90 -16.31
N ALA A 93 -35.35 3.13 -16.97
CA ALA A 93 -36.68 2.74 -16.47
C ALA A 93 -36.66 1.41 -15.64
N CYS A 94 -35.51 0.80 -15.44
CA CYS A 94 -35.40 -0.42 -14.64
C CYS A 94 -35.68 -0.19 -13.16
N ASP A 95 -36.11 -1.25 -12.48
CA ASP A 95 -36.32 -1.23 -11.04
C ASP A 95 -35.00 -1.05 -10.28
N VAL A 96 -35.06 -0.47 -9.06
CA VAL A 96 -33.92 -0.17 -8.20
C VAL A 96 -33.02 -1.38 -7.97
N ASP A 97 -33.62 -2.53 -7.68
CA ASP A 97 -32.88 -3.76 -7.40
C ASP A 97 -32.13 -4.28 -8.62
N SER A 98 -32.73 -4.13 -9.80
CA SER A 98 -32.09 -4.49 -11.07
C SER A 98 -30.92 -3.55 -11.40
N LEU A 99 -31.11 -2.25 -11.22
CA LEU A 99 -30.05 -1.26 -11.40
C LEU A 99 -28.87 -1.50 -10.46
N THR A 100 -29.16 -1.82 -9.19
CA THR A 100 -28.13 -2.08 -8.19
C THR A 100 -27.29 -3.30 -8.57
N ARG A 101 -27.90 -4.42 -8.91
CA ARG A 101 -27.18 -5.66 -9.24
C ARG A 101 -26.41 -5.57 -10.56
N LEU A 102 -27.00 -4.94 -11.58
CA LEU A 102 -26.40 -4.92 -12.91
C LEU A 102 -25.28 -3.88 -13.04
N PHE A 103 -25.37 -2.77 -12.33
CA PHE A 103 -24.48 -1.63 -12.55
C PHE A 103 -23.74 -1.17 -11.29
N LEU A 104 -24.41 -1.02 -10.15
CA LEU A 104 -23.81 -0.40 -8.97
C LEU A 104 -22.85 -1.36 -8.24
N GLU A 105 -23.16 -2.64 -8.14
CA GLU A 105 -22.26 -3.63 -7.52
C GLU A 105 -20.96 -3.81 -8.32
N PRO A 106 -20.98 -4.01 -9.65
CA PRO A 106 -19.75 -4.07 -10.43
C PRO A 106 -18.95 -2.75 -10.41
N ALA A 107 -19.64 -1.59 -10.43
CA ALA A 107 -18.98 -0.30 -10.35
C ALA A 107 -18.27 -0.09 -9.00
N ALA A 108 -18.93 -0.42 -7.89
CA ALA A 108 -18.34 -0.35 -6.57
C ALA A 108 -17.16 -1.32 -6.43
N ALA A 109 -17.26 -2.52 -7.00
CA ALA A 109 -16.16 -3.49 -7.01
C ALA A 109 -14.95 -2.98 -7.79
N ALA A 110 -15.16 -2.38 -8.97
CA ALA A 110 -14.09 -1.82 -9.79
C ALA A 110 -13.40 -0.62 -9.10
N LEU A 111 -14.17 0.27 -8.45
CA LEU A 111 -13.62 1.36 -7.65
C LEU A 111 -12.79 0.81 -6.47
N ALA A 112 -13.31 -0.20 -5.77
CA ALA A 112 -12.59 -0.82 -4.64
C ALA A 112 -11.31 -1.49 -5.08
N GLU A 113 -11.31 -2.20 -6.22
CA GLU A 113 -10.13 -2.83 -6.78
C GLU A 113 -9.05 -1.80 -7.10
N LYS A 114 -9.43 -0.71 -7.78
CA LYS A 114 -8.51 0.39 -8.08
C LYS A 114 -7.92 1.03 -6.84
N ILE A 115 -8.74 1.34 -5.84
CA ILE A 115 -8.30 1.95 -4.58
C ILE A 115 -7.39 0.98 -3.80
N ASN A 116 -7.73 -0.31 -3.72
CA ASN A 116 -6.89 -1.32 -3.07
C ASN A 116 -5.54 -1.48 -3.78
N ALA A 117 -5.54 -1.52 -5.11
CA ALA A 117 -4.31 -1.65 -5.91
C ALA A 117 -3.38 -0.46 -5.68
N ASP A 118 -3.91 0.77 -5.77
CA ASP A 118 -3.11 1.98 -5.56
C ASP A 118 -2.54 2.06 -4.14
N GLY A 119 -3.33 1.68 -3.12
CA GLY A 119 -2.85 1.63 -1.74
C GLY A 119 -1.74 0.61 -1.54
N LEU A 120 -1.87 -0.56 -2.14
CA LEU A 120 -0.87 -1.62 -2.04
C LEU A 120 0.44 -1.29 -2.80
N THR A 121 0.48 -0.30 -3.69
CA THR A 121 1.73 0.17 -4.32
C THR A 121 2.71 0.79 -3.32
N LEU A 122 2.24 1.17 -2.12
CA LEU A 122 3.09 1.71 -1.05
C LEU A 122 4.13 0.70 -0.53
N TYR A 123 4.08 -0.58 -0.94
CA TYR A 123 5.14 -1.53 -0.63
C TYR A 123 6.52 -1.03 -1.10
N ARG A 124 6.54 -0.16 -2.12
CA ARG A 124 7.77 0.42 -2.66
C ARG A 124 8.51 1.32 -1.68
N ASP A 125 7.84 1.80 -0.63
CA ASP A 125 8.43 2.63 0.41
C ASP A 125 8.97 1.79 1.58
N ILE A 126 8.75 0.47 1.59
CA ILE A 126 9.11 -0.41 2.69
C ILE A 126 10.43 -1.11 2.41
N ARG A 127 11.44 -0.77 3.22
CA ARG A 127 12.79 -1.33 3.14
C ARG A 127 12.90 -2.72 3.78
N ARG A 128 12.30 -2.90 4.97
CA ARG A 128 12.42 -4.15 5.71
C ARG A 128 11.72 -5.27 4.98
N CYS A 129 12.45 -6.32 4.68
CA CYS A 129 11.88 -7.46 3.98
C CYS A 129 12.19 -8.78 4.66
N VAL A 130 11.32 -9.76 4.45
CA VAL A 130 11.41 -11.14 4.91
C VAL A 130 10.99 -12.06 3.79
N GLY A 131 11.55 -13.26 3.77
CA GLY A 131 11.26 -14.28 2.76
C GLY A 131 12.28 -14.28 1.63
N MET A 132 12.13 -15.24 0.75
CA MET A 132 12.97 -15.37 -0.45
C MET A 132 12.12 -15.03 -1.67
N PRO A 133 12.59 -14.16 -2.57
CA PRO A 133 11.86 -13.81 -3.78
C PRO A 133 11.39 -15.04 -4.56
N GLY A 134 10.09 -15.06 -4.91
CA GLY A 134 9.46 -16.15 -5.65
C GLY A 134 9.20 -17.43 -4.84
N THR A 135 9.47 -17.42 -3.54
CA THR A 135 9.14 -18.54 -2.66
C THR A 135 7.97 -18.15 -1.74
N PRO A 136 6.79 -18.72 -1.94
CA PRO A 136 5.63 -18.39 -1.13
C PRO A 136 5.80 -18.88 0.31
N PRO A 137 5.12 -18.25 1.29
CA PRO A 137 5.13 -18.71 2.67
C PRO A 137 4.48 -20.08 2.80
N ASP A 138 5.22 -21.09 3.27
CA ASP A 138 4.79 -22.49 3.41
C ASP A 138 4.81 -23.01 4.84
N SER A 139 5.26 -22.18 5.77
CA SER A 139 5.48 -22.57 7.17
C SER A 139 5.13 -21.44 8.15
N LEU A 140 4.97 -21.80 9.41
CA LEU A 140 4.73 -20.84 10.50
C LEU A 140 5.87 -19.84 10.69
N SER A 141 7.08 -20.18 10.21
CA SER A 141 8.23 -19.28 10.26
C SER A 141 8.00 -17.98 9.49
N ALA A 142 7.16 -17.98 8.45
CA ALA A 142 6.79 -16.78 7.73
C ALA A 142 6.15 -15.71 8.65
N PHE A 143 5.23 -16.13 9.50
CA PHE A 143 4.58 -15.26 10.47
C PHE A 143 5.56 -14.86 11.59
N ALA A 144 6.36 -15.80 12.08
CA ALA A 144 7.32 -15.57 13.16
C ALA A 144 8.39 -14.55 12.73
N ASN A 145 8.97 -14.70 11.54
CA ASN A 145 10.01 -13.81 11.03
C ASN A 145 9.45 -12.40 10.74
N ALA A 146 8.24 -12.31 10.19
CA ALA A 146 7.59 -11.01 9.98
C ALA A 146 7.28 -10.31 11.32
N SER A 147 6.80 -11.06 12.33
CA SER A 147 6.56 -10.54 13.67
C SER A 147 7.87 -10.12 14.35
N LEU A 148 8.94 -10.88 14.20
CA LEU A 148 10.26 -10.56 14.75
C LEU A 148 10.74 -9.18 14.28
N LEU A 149 10.71 -8.90 12.98
CA LEU A 149 11.13 -7.60 12.46
C LEU A 149 10.28 -6.43 12.98
N LEU A 150 8.97 -6.66 13.19
CA LEU A 150 8.10 -5.66 13.83
C LEU A 150 8.47 -5.46 15.31
N ASP A 151 8.80 -6.54 16.03
CA ASP A 151 9.19 -6.47 17.44
C ASP A 151 10.53 -5.78 17.62
N GLU A 152 11.53 -6.04 16.76
CA GLU A 152 12.80 -5.31 16.71
C GLU A 152 12.61 -3.81 16.45
N ALA A 153 11.61 -3.44 15.65
CA ALA A 153 11.23 -2.06 15.42
C ALA A 153 10.44 -1.43 16.57
N LYS A 154 10.16 -2.19 17.64
CA LYS A 154 9.32 -1.76 18.78
C LYS A 154 7.92 -1.31 18.34
N VAL A 155 7.36 -1.98 17.32
CA VAL A 155 6.00 -1.73 16.84
C VAL A 155 5.01 -2.24 17.90
N PRO A 156 3.93 -1.50 18.23
CA PRO A 156 2.89 -1.99 19.13
C PRO A 156 2.37 -3.37 18.70
N THR A 157 2.08 -4.24 19.66
CA THR A 157 1.64 -5.61 19.41
C THR A 157 0.14 -5.73 19.11
N ASP A 158 -0.60 -4.67 19.34
CA ASP A 158 -2.01 -4.57 18.98
C ASP A 158 -2.18 -4.20 17.50
N ARG A 159 -3.29 -4.61 16.91
CA ARG A 159 -3.71 -4.24 15.56
C ARG A 159 -2.60 -4.38 14.49
N ARG A 160 -1.90 -5.51 14.49
CA ARG A 160 -0.98 -5.86 13.42
C ARG A 160 -1.74 -6.65 12.35
N TYR A 161 -1.61 -6.23 11.11
CA TYR A 161 -2.30 -6.80 9.97
C TYR A 161 -1.32 -7.39 8.98
N ALA A 162 -1.71 -8.48 8.34
CA ALA A 162 -0.98 -9.08 7.25
C ALA A 162 -1.92 -9.22 6.03
N VAL A 163 -1.50 -8.70 4.89
CA VAL A 163 -2.24 -8.79 3.63
C VAL A 163 -1.43 -9.65 2.67
N TRP A 164 -2.04 -10.74 2.24
CA TRP A 164 -1.41 -11.78 1.43
C TRP A 164 -1.99 -11.84 0.02
N SER A 165 -1.13 -12.16 -0.95
CA SER A 165 -1.57 -12.49 -2.30
C SER A 165 -2.42 -13.77 -2.29
N PRO A 166 -3.26 -14.00 -3.31
CA PRO A 166 -4.04 -15.24 -3.41
C PRO A 166 -3.17 -16.49 -3.39
N TYR A 167 -1.98 -16.40 -4.01
CA TYR A 167 -1.02 -17.51 -4.05
C TYR A 167 -0.43 -17.79 -2.66
N ALA A 168 0.09 -16.76 -1.99
CA ALA A 168 0.59 -16.88 -0.62
C ALA A 168 -0.49 -17.37 0.35
N ALA A 169 -1.71 -16.80 0.29
CA ALA A 169 -2.84 -17.23 1.11
C ALA A 169 -3.22 -18.69 0.89
N SER A 170 -3.13 -19.16 -0.35
CA SER A 170 -3.39 -20.59 -0.68
C SER A 170 -2.36 -21.50 -0.02
N ARG A 171 -1.08 -21.12 0.00
CA ARG A 171 -0.02 -21.88 0.65
C ARG A 171 -0.15 -21.88 2.18
N LEU A 172 -0.44 -20.72 2.76
CA LEU A 172 -0.68 -20.60 4.19
C LEU A 172 -1.84 -21.46 4.69
N LYS A 173 -2.89 -21.61 3.88
CA LYS A 173 -4.04 -22.50 4.16
C LYS A 173 -3.70 -23.99 4.08
N GLN A 174 -2.54 -24.37 3.55
CA GLN A 174 -2.06 -25.76 3.51
C GLN A 174 -1.24 -26.14 4.74
N ILE A 175 -0.88 -25.19 5.61
CA ILE A 175 -0.15 -25.44 6.84
C ILE A 175 -1.06 -26.18 7.85
N PRO A 176 -0.75 -27.42 8.25
CA PRO A 176 -1.64 -28.18 9.15
C PRO A 176 -1.95 -27.47 10.47
N ALA A 177 -0.96 -26.78 11.04
CA ALA A 177 -1.12 -26.03 12.28
C ALA A 177 -2.11 -24.84 12.17
N VAL A 178 -2.34 -24.33 10.97
CA VAL A 178 -3.29 -23.22 10.72
C VAL A 178 -4.71 -23.73 10.49
N VAL A 179 -4.85 -24.91 9.89
CA VAL A 179 -6.15 -25.43 9.42
C VAL A 179 -6.73 -26.45 10.40
N SER A 180 -5.89 -27.20 11.12
CA SER A 180 -6.36 -28.21 12.08
C SER A 180 -7.15 -27.58 13.22
N ALA A 181 -8.40 -28.01 13.40
CA ALA A 181 -9.25 -27.54 14.49
C ALA A 181 -8.67 -27.86 15.88
N GLU A 182 -7.89 -28.93 16.01
CA GLU A 182 -7.20 -29.30 17.25
C GLU A 182 -6.08 -28.33 17.59
N ALA A 183 -5.30 -27.89 16.58
CA ALA A 183 -4.17 -26.98 16.79
C ALA A 183 -4.63 -25.52 16.98
N CYS A 184 -5.65 -25.09 16.23
CA CYS A 184 -6.16 -23.70 16.26
C CYS A 184 -7.31 -23.47 17.24
N GLY A 185 -7.89 -24.54 17.83
CA GLY A 185 -9.06 -24.43 18.68
C GLY A 185 -10.36 -24.01 17.94
N SER A 186 -10.34 -23.93 16.62
CA SER A 186 -11.47 -23.48 15.81
C SER A 186 -11.48 -24.13 14.41
N ALA A 187 -12.63 -24.58 13.96
CA ALA A 187 -12.84 -25.07 12.60
C ALA A 187 -13.12 -23.95 11.57
N ARG A 188 -12.97 -22.69 11.96
CA ARG A 188 -13.30 -21.53 11.10
C ARG A 188 -12.43 -21.50 9.85
N ALA A 189 -11.12 -21.69 9.98
CA ALA A 189 -10.20 -21.70 8.86
C ALA A 189 -10.58 -22.74 7.80
N LEU A 190 -10.95 -23.94 8.23
CA LEU A 190 -11.37 -25.03 7.34
C LEU A 190 -12.70 -24.74 6.63
N ARG A 191 -13.66 -24.12 7.31
CA ARG A 191 -14.99 -23.84 6.76
C ARG A 191 -15.06 -22.61 5.88
N THR A 192 -14.40 -21.52 6.28
CA THR A 192 -14.52 -20.21 5.61
C THR A 192 -13.26 -19.81 4.83
N GLY A 193 -12.16 -20.58 4.96
CA GLY A 193 -10.87 -20.21 4.39
C GLY A 193 -10.21 -18.99 5.04
N ASN A 194 -10.76 -18.50 6.17
CA ASN A 194 -10.20 -17.38 6.91
C ASN A 194 -9.21 -17.91 7.96
N ILE A 195 -7.93 -17.58 7.78
CA ILE A 195 -6.83 -17.99 8.67
C ILE A 195 -7.01 -17.40 10.07
N GLY A 196 -7.61 -16.20 10.17
CA GLY A 196 -7.76 -15.50 11.45
C GLY A 196 -6.47 -14.91 11.96
N ARG A 197 -6.29 -14.88 13.29
CA ARG A 197 -5.11 -14.30 13.94
C ARG A 197 -4.07 -15.39 14.25
N VAL A 198 -2.86 -15.21 13.71
CA VAL A 198 -1.71 -16.12 13.91
C VAL A 198 -0.51 -15.28 14.35
N PHE A 199 0.17 -15.67 15.44
CA PHE A 199 1.31 -14.94 16.04
C PHE A 199 1.06 -13.43 16.22
N GLY A 200 -0.17 -13.06 16.61
CA GLY A 200 -0.52 -11.66 16.82
C GLY A 200 -0.89 -10.88 15.55
N LEU A 201 -0.76 -11.49 14.35
CA LEU A 201 -1.07 -10.91 13.07
C LEU A 201 -2.49 -11.32 12.62
N GLU A 202 -3.35 -10.36 12.30
CA GLU A 202 -4.62 -10.61 11.64
C GLU A 202 -4.42 -10.74 10.14
N ASN A 203 -4.88 -11.84 9.57
CA ASN A 203 -4.57 -12.20 8.19
C ASN A 203 -5.71 -11.91 7.25
N TYR A 204 -5.43 -11.16 6.21
CA TYR A 204 -6.33 -10.80 5.13
C TYR A 204 -5.75 -11.24 3.78
N MET A 205 -6.61 -11.47 2.82
CA MET A 205 -6.23 -11.74 1.44
C MET A 205 -6.72 -10.59 0.56
N SER A 206 -5.89 -10.16 -0.36
CA SER A 206 -6.28 -9.20 -1.39
C SER A 206 -5.83 -9.69 -2.77
N GLN A 207 -6.74 -9.61 -3.75
CA GLN A 207 -6.42 -9.90 -5.15
C GLN A 207 -5.64 -8.74 -5.80
N ALA A 208 -5.64 -7.57 -5.17
CA ALA A 208 -4.98 -6.36 -5.67
C ALA A 208 -3.50 -6.26 -5.29
N ILE A 209 -2.91 -7.30 -4.65
CA ILE A 209 -1.47 -7.31 -4.37
C ILE A 209 -0.69 -7.29 -5.67
N CYS A 210 0.23 -6.33 -5.75
CA CYS A 210 1.10 -6.17 -6.91
C CYS A 210 2.24 -7.18 -6.87
N ARG A 211 2.54 -7.78 -8.01
CA ARG A 211 3.81 -8.46 -8.23
C ARG A 211 4.86 -7.40 -8.55
N HIS A 212 5.94 -7.43 -7.80
CA HIS A 212 7.09 -6.56 -8.06
C HIS A 212 7.97 -7.20 -9.14
N GLU A 213 8.15 -6.48 -10.22
CA GLU A 213 9.09 -6.85 -11.29
C GLU A 213 10.32 -5.94 -11.14
N PRO A 214 11.46 -6.48 -10.74
CA PRO A 214 12.67 -5.70 -10.52
C PRO A 214 13.25 -5.21 -11.85
N GLY A 215 14.13 -4.22 -11.73
CA GLY A 215 14.89 -3.73 -12.88
C GLY A 215 15.78 -4.81 -13.49
N THR A 216 16.26 -4.56 -14.72
CA THR A 216 17.04 -5.54 -15.51
C THR A 216 18.43 -5.83 -14.92
N LEU A 217 18.82 -5.16 -13.85
CA LEU A 217 20.02 -5.47 -13.07
C LEU A 217 19.81 -6.68 -12.15
N ALA A 218 18.58 -7.08 -11.88
CA ALA A 218 18.30 -8.32 -11.17
C ALA A 218 18.68 -9.55 -12.02
N GLY A 219 19.36 -10.51 -11.40
CA GLY A 219 19.78 -11.74 -12.08
C GLY A 219 21.00 -11.59 -13.00
N VAL A 220 21.73 -10.47 -12.94
CA VAL A 220 23.04 -10.38 -13.61
C VAL A 220 24.06 -11.26 -12.88
N ALA A 221 25.01 -11.82 -13.65
CA ALA A 221 26.06 -12.66 -13.10
C ALA A 221 27.19 -11.88 -12.41
N GLU A 222 27.18 -10.56 -12.58
CA GLU A 222 28.15 -9.64 -12.01
C GLU A 222 27.94 -9.49 -10.51
N THR A 223 29.03 -9.43 -9.76
CA THR A 223 29.02 -9.07 -8.34
C THR A 223 28.93 -7.56 -8.19
N LEU A 224 27.90 -7.07 -7.50
CA LEU A 224 27.70 -5.66 -7.24
C LEU A 224 28.29 -5.30 -5.89
N THR A 225 29.18 -4.31 -5.84
CA THR A 225 29.84 -3.84 -4.62
C THR A 225 29.58 -2.35 -4.43
N ILE A 226 29.31 -1.95 -3.20
CA ILE A 226 29.11 -0.52 -2.86
C ILE A 226 30.49 0.17 -2.93
N SER A 227 30.64 1.09 -3.87
CA SER A 227 31.88 1.86 -4.05
C SER A 227 31.85 3.21 -3.37
N LYS A 228 30.67 3.82 -3.23
CA LYS A 228 30.51 5.14 -2.61
C LYS A 228 29.12 5.26 -2.01
N VAL A 229 29.03 5.93 -0.85
CA VAL A 229 27.77 6.31 -0.20
C VAL A 229 27.75 7.83 -0.06
N THR A 230 26.65 8.44 -0.46
CA THR A 230 26.40 9.88 -0.30
C THR A 230 25.15 10.04 0.57
N THR A 231 25.30 10.71 1.71
CA THR A 231 24.23 11.03 2.64
C THR A 231 23.80 12.50 2.45
N GLY A 232 22.59 12.85 2.83
CA GLY A 232 22.07 14.22 2.73
C GLY A 232 20.62 14.26 2.27
N ALA A 233 20.20 15.35 1.66
CA ALA A 233 18.81 15.54 1.21
C ALA A 233 18.40 14.58 0.08
N ASN A 234 19.35 14.19 -0.77
CA ASN A 234 19.15 13.20 -1.84
C ASN A 234 20.22 12.10 -1.70
N PRO A 235 20.01 11.11 -0.82
CA PRO A 235 20.99 10.09 -0.58
C PRO A 235 21.12 9.15 -1.80
N THR A 236 22.37 8.79 -2.12
CA THR A 236 22.68 7.91 -3.24
C THR A 236 23.80 6.93 -2.88
N ILE A 237 23.76 5.77 -3.51
CA ILE A 237 24.80 4.76 -3.44
C ILE A 237 25.35 4.51 -4.83
N GLU A 238 26.65 4.48 -4.99
CA GLU A 238 27.30 4.06 -6.22
C GLU A 238 27.67 2.59 -6.12
N LEU A 239 27.14 1.77 -7.02
CA LEU A 239 27.49 0.36 -7.14
C LEU A 239 28.49 0.18 -8.27
N THR A 240 29.49 -0.64 -8.02
CA THR A 240 30.48 -1.08 -9.02
C THR A 240 30.28 -2.56 -9.30
N ALA A 241 30.11 -2.91 -10.56
CA ALA A 241 30.02 -4.28 -11.01
C ALA A 241 31.42 -4.87 -11.24
N SER A 242 31.63 -6.10 -10.79
CA SER A 242 32.84 -6.88 -10.99
C SER A 242 32.51 -8.31 -11.40
N VAL A 243 33.41 -8.95 -12.15
CA VAL A 243 33.30 -10.36 -12.53
C VAL A 243 34.61 -11.05 -12.20
N SER A 244 34.52 -12.37 -11.92
CA SER A 244 35.70 -13.18 -11.61
C SER A 244 36.67 -13.31 -12.80
N SER A 245 36.17 -13.19 -14.03
CA SER A 245 36.98 -13.27 -15.26
C SER A 245 36.28 -12.47 -16.37
N GLY A 246 37.03 -11.53 -16.96
CA GLY A 246 36.53 -10.67 -18.02
C GLY A 246 36.24 -9.23 -17.57
N THR A 247 35.52 -8.48 -18.38
CA THR A 247 35.09 -7.11 -18.09
C THR A 247 33.61 -7.10 -17.72
N ALA A 248 33.28 -6.60 -16.55
CA ALA A 248 31.87 -6.43 -16.14
C ALA A 248 31.16 -5.44 -17.08
N ASN A 249 29.94 -5.74 -17.48
CA ASN A 249 29.15 -4.87 -18.34
C ASN A 249 27.69 -4.81 -17.91
N ILE A 250 27.36 -3.76 -17.19
CA ILE A 250 25.99 -3.44 -16.76
C ILE A 250 25.42 -2.25 -17.54
N ALA A 251 26.06 -1.77 -18.60
CA ALA A 251 25.57 -0.63 -19.36
C ALA A 251 24.13 -0.85 -19.85
N GLY A 252 23.27 0.14 -19.66
CA GLY A 252 21.86 0.08 -20.01
C GLY A 252 20.99 -0.80 -19.10
N LYS A 253 21.57 -1.44 -18.07
CA LYS A 253 20.78 -2.14 -17.04
C LYS A 253 20.09 -1.13 -16.12
N THR A 254 18.92 -1.49 -15.64
CA THR A 254 18.05 -0.60 -14.85
C THR A 254 17.78 -1.16 -13.47
N LEU A 255 17.56 -0.28 -12.52
CA LEU A 255 16.84 -0.55 -11.27
C LEU A 255 15.59 0.33 -11.23
N VAL A 256 14.55 -0.16 -10.56
CA VAL A 256 13.24 0.48 -10.48
C VAL A 256 12.94 0.86 -9.02
N ALA A 257 12.16 1.91 -8.83
CA ALA A 257 11.70 2.31 -7.51
C ALA A 257 10.98 1.15 -6.79
N GLY A 258 11.42 0.83 -5.58
CA GLY A 258 10.93 -0.32 -4.81
C GLY A 258 11.78 -1.58 -4.94
N ASP A 259 12.85 -1.57 -5.76
CA ASP A 259 13.86 -2.64 -5.76
C ASP A 259 14.55 -2.71 -4.39
N ILE A 260 14.81 -3.92 -3.94
CA ILE A 260 15.57 -4.18 -2.72
C ILE A 260 16.95 -4.69 -3.12
N LEU A 261 17.98 -4.03 -2.58
CA LEU A 261 19.35 -4.49 -2.63
C LEU A 261 19.68 -5.16 -1.30
N SER A 262 19.80 -6.48 -1.30
CA SER A 262 20.08 -7.23 -0.09
C SER A 262 21.59 -7.38 0.09
N ALA A 263 22.10 -6.97 1.24
CA ALA A 263 23.43 -7.25 1.75
C ALA A 263 23.33 -8.31 2.85
N ASP A 264 24.47 -8.85 3.30
CA ASP A 264 24.47 -9.95 4.28
C ASP A 264 23.71 -9.64 5.58
N MET A 265 23.70 -8.38 6.02
CA MET A 265 23.14 -7.97 7.32
C MET A 265 22.03 -6.92 7.23
N TYR A 266 21.74 -6.38 6.07
CA TYR A 266 20.75 -5.32 5.90
C TYR A 266 20.23 -5.23 4.47
N ASP A 267 19.06 -4.65 4.34
CA ASP A 267 18.44 -4.39 3.04
C ASP A 267 18.46 -2.88 2.76
N LEU A 268 18.64 -2.53 1.50
CA LEU A 268 18.64 -1.16 1.00
C LEU A 268 17.48 -0.99 0.01
N LEU A 269 16.76 0.11 0.15
CA LEU A 269 15.61 0.43 -0.68
C LEU A 269 16.00 1.41 -1.78
N VAL A 270 15.69 1.05 -3.02
CA VAL A 270 15.82 1.94 -4.18
C VAL A 270 14.57 2.83 -4.26
N THR A 271 14.77 4.15 -4.19
CA THR A 271 13.65 5.12 -4.14
C THR A 271 13.26 5.70 -5.50
N GLY A 272 14.05 5.46 -6.53
CA GLY A 272 13.77 5.99 -7.86
C GLY A 272 14.41 5.17 -8.97
N ASP A 273 13.85 5.26 -10.15
CA ASP A 273 14.35 4.56 -11.32
C ASP A 273 15.72 5.09 -11.71
N CYS A 274 16.65 4.19 -11.99
CA CYS A 274 17.99 4.54 -12.45
C CYS A 274 18.49 3.55 -13.50
N THR A 275 19.39 4.05 -14.37
CA THR A 275 19.99 3.28 -15.46
C THR A 275 21.50 3.41 -15.39
N ALA A 276 22.21 2.31 -15.56
CA ALA A 276 23.66 2.32 -15.62
C ALA A 276 24.14 3.04 -16.89
N SER A 277 24.80 4.16 -16.70
CA SER A 277 25.37 4.97 -17.79
C SER A 277 26.72 4.45 -18.29
N SER A 278 27.41 3.62 -17.49
CA SER A 278 28.70 3.01 -17.81
C SER A 278 28.65 1.50 -17.67
N GLY A 279 29.58 0.79 -18.27
CA GLY A 279 29.65 -0.67 -18.21
C GLY A 279 29.94 -1.25 -16.82
N THR A 280 30.38 -0.43 -15.86
CA THR A 280 30.85 -0.92 -14.56
C THR A 280 30.18 -0.26 -13.36
N LYS A 281 29.50 0.87 -13.54
CA LYS A 281 28.97 1.66 -12.42
C LYS A 281 27.55 2.10 -12.64
N ILE A 282 26.79 2.12 -11.54
CA ILE A 282 25.44 2.69 -11.48
C ILE A 282 25.28 3.50 -10.19
N THR A 283 24.68 4.69 -10.32
CA THR A 283 24.32 5.51 -9.16
C THR A 283 22.85 5.30 -8.86
N VAL A 284 22.56 4.86 -7.65
CA VAL A 284 21.25 4.41 -7.20
C VAL A 284 20.73 5.38 -6.15
N PRO A 285 19.57 6.01 -6.35
CA PRO A 285 18.91 6.78 -5.31
C PRO A 285 18.32 5.83 -4.26
N VAL A 286 18.58 6.11 -2.98
CA VAL A 286 18.14 5.29 -1.85
C VAL A 286 17.47 6.16 -0.79
N ASP A 287 16.75 5.54 0.15
CA ASP A 287 16.23 6.25 1.32
C ASP A 287 17.35 6.60 2.32
N GLY A 288 17.10 7.58 3.19
CA GLY A 288 18.09 8.04 4.16
C GLY A 288 18.52 6.95 5.16
N ALA A 289 17.61 6.05 5.52
CA ALA A 289 17.90 4.93 6.39
C ALA A 289 18.82 3.91 5.69
N SER A 290 18.59 3.59 4.42
CA SER A 290 19.47 2.75 3.60
C SER A 290 20.87 3.37 3.47
N ALA A 291 20.95 4.67 3.19
CA ALA A 291 22.24 5.35 3.07
C ALA A 291 23.06 5.33 4.38
N SER A 292 22.38 5.39 5.53
CA SER A 292 23.06 5.32 6.84
C SER A 292 23.55 3.92 7.21
N LEU A 293 22.94 2.88 6.67
CA LEU A 293 23.33 1.48 6.89
C LEU A 293 24.41 1.01 5.92
N ALA A 294 24.41 1.53 4.70
CA ALA A 294 25.30 1.12 3.62
C ALA A 294 26.77 1.35 3.97
N LYS A 295 27.59 0.35 3.76
CA LYS A 295 29.05 0.42 3.95
C LYS A 295 29.77 0.21 2.63
N VAL A 296 30.79 1.02 2.39
CA VAL A 296 31.65 0.88 1.21
C VAL A 296 32.40 -0.46 1.30
N GLY A 297 32.36 -1.23 0.23
CA GLY A 297 32.97 -2.57 0.14
C GLY A 297 31.98 -3.71 0.31
N ASP A 298 30.75 -3.48 0.80
CA ASP A 298 29.76 -4.53 0.95
C ASP A 298 29.25 -4.99 -0.43
N VAL A 299 29.03 -6.29 -0.54
CA VAL A 299 28.44 -6.92 -1.71
C VAL A 299 26.93 -6.89 -1.55
N VAL A 300 26.23 -6.51 -2.62
CA VAL A 300 24.78 -6.47 -2.66
C VAL A 300 24.23 -7.29 -3.81
N ALA A 301 23.08 -7.91 -3.58
CA ALA A 301 22.30 -8.61 -4.60
C ALA A 301 20.95 -7.94 -4.79
N VAL A 302 20.51 -7.82 -6.03
CA VAL A 302 19.16 -7.31 -6.34
C VAL A 302 18.16 -8.43 -6.13
N CYS A 303 17.12 -8.19 -5.32
CA CYS A 303 16.05 -9.15 -5.12
C CYS A 303 15.28 -9.44 -6.43
N GLY A 304 14.97 -10.71 -6.66
CA GLY A 304 14.22 -11.16 -7.83
C GLY A 304 12.73 -10.76 -7.80
N PRO A 305 11.97 -11.11 -8.86
CA PRO A 305 10.53 -10.85 -8.92
C PRO A 305 9.78 -11.62 -7.83
N HIS A 306 8.81 -10.96 -7.20
CA HIS A 306 8.07 -11.54 -6.07
C HIS A 306 6.73 -10.84 -5.87
N ASP A 307 5.80 -11.52 -5.19
CA ASP A 307 4.57 -10.89 -4.72
C ASP A 307 4.89 -10.02 -3.49
N ALA A 308 4.49 -8.75 -3.54
CA ALA A 308 4.76 -7.79 -2.46
C ALA A 308 3.70 -7.89 -1.36
N ASN A 309 3.75 -8.94 -0.56
CA ASN A 309 2.88 -9.08 0.60
C ASN A 309 3.29 -8.09 1.70
N LEU A 310 2.33 -7.56 2.45
CA LEU A 310 2.58 -6.55 3.47
C LEU A 310 2.14 -7.00 4.85
N VAL A 311 3.01 -6.81 5.84
CA VAL A 311 2.69 -6.97 7.27
C VAL A 311 2.96 -5.64 7.96
N PHE A 312 1.95 -5.06 8.61
CA PHE A 312 2.04 -3.67 9.08
C PHE A 312 1.14 -3.37 10.28
N HIS A 313 1.44 -2.27 10.93
CA HIS A 313 0.56 -1.61 11.89
C HIS A 313 -0.19 -0.46 11.20
N PRO A 314 -1.45 -0.13 11.56
CA PRO A 314 -2.26 0.89 10.89
C PRO A 314 -1.56 2.24 10.65
N HIS A 315 -0.76 2.69 11.60
CA HIS A 315 -0.04 3.96 11.51
C HIS A 315 1.15 3.95 10.54
N ALA A 316 1.46 2.82 9.89
CA ALA A 316 2.47 2.79 8.83
C ALA A 316 2.04 3.62 7.62
N PHE A 317 0.77 3.57 7.29
CA PHE A 317 0.19 4.20 6.11
C PHE A 317 -0.99 5.09 6.47
N ALA A 318 -1.21 6.13 5.69
CA ALA A 318 -2.38 6.97 5.77
C ALA A 318 -3.19 6.93 4.48
N PHE A 319 -4.49 6.85 4.62
CA PHE A 319 -5.47 7.01 3.56
C PHE A 319 -6.28 8.28 3.82
N VAL A 320 -6.28 9.17 2.86
CA VAL A 320 -7.01 10.44 2.92
C VAL A 320 -7.99 10.49 1.78
N THR A 321 -9.24 10.78 2.09
CA THR A 321 -10.27 11.05 1.08
C THR A 321 -11.04 12.30 1.47
N ARG A 322 -11.49 13.05 0.48
CA ARG A 322 -12.26 14.29 0.68
C ARG A 322 -13.40 14.35 -0.32
N PRO A 323 -14.52 14.96 0.07
CA PRO A 323 -15.63 15.17 -0.84
C PRO A 323 -15.22 16.08 -1.99
N LEU A 324 -15.53 15.67 -3.22
CA LEU A 324 -15.38 16.49 -4.41
C LEU A 324 -16.47 17.57 -4.48
N ALA A 325 -16.13 18.73 -5.02
CA ALA A 325 -17.11 19.78 -5.31
C ALA A 325 -18.17 19.28 -6.30
N THR A 326 -19.41 19.69 -6.08
CA THR A 326 -20.53 19.37 -6.98
C THR A 326 -20.51 20.30 -8.19
N PRO A 327 -20.55 19.76 -9.43
CA PRO A 327 -20.62 20.59 -10.62
C PRO A 327 -21.97 21.30 -10.71
N ALA A 328 -21.97 22.53 -11.23
CA ALA A 328 -23.20 23.30 -11.45
C ALA A 328 -23.94 22.81 -12.69
N GLY A 329 -25.25 22.78 -12.63
CA GLY A 329 -26.10 22.48 -13.81
C GLY A 329 -26.37 21.00 -14.08
N VAL A 330 -25.87 20.09 -13.22
CA VAL A 330 -26.13 18.65 -13.29
C VAL A 330 -26.64 18.12 -11.96
N GLU A 331 -27.42 17.05 -12.00
CA GLU A 331 -27.84 16.38 -10.79
C GLU A 331 -26.64 15.65 -10.16
N SER A 332 -26.24 16.06 -8.96
CA SER A 332 -25.10 15.50 -8.28
C SER A 332 -25.37 15.33 -6.79
N TYR A 333 -24.83 14.28 -6.21
CA TYR A 333 -24.92 13.99 -4.78
C TYR A 333 -23.58 13.51 -4.25
N VAL A 334 -23.14 14.11 -3.14
CA VAL A 334 -21.93 13.71 -2.42
C VAL A 334 -22.36 13.07 -1.12
N THR A 335 -21.83 11.92 -0.82
CA THR A 335 -22.07 11.22 0.44
C THR A 335 -20.76 10.74 1.01
N SER A 336 -20.67 10.73 2.34
CA SER A 336 -19.50 10.23 3.06
C SER A 336 -19.94 9.22 4.11
N TYR A 337 -19.23 8.13 4.21
CA TYR A 337 -19.46 7.09 5.20
C TYR A 337 -18.13 6.43 5.56
N ASN A 338 -17.90 6.23 6.85
CA ASN A 338 -16.71 5.56 7.37
C ASN A 338 -15.39 6.17 6.82
N GLY A 339 -15.30 7.51 6.77
CA GLY A 339 -14.14 8.23 6.25
C GLY A 339 -13.92 8.16 4.74
N ILE A 340 -14.88 7.64 3.96
CA ILE A 340 -14.81 7.57 2.50
C ILE A 340 -15.88 8.47 1.92
N SER A 341 -15.50 9.31 0.96
CA SER A 341 -16.40 10.23 0.27
C SER A 341 -16.59 9.82 -1.17
N LEU A 342 -17.84 9.63 -1.58
CA LEU A 342 -18.24 9.31 -2.94
C LEU A 342 -19.09 10.43 -3.50
N ARG A 343 -18.77 10.89 -4.71
CA ARG A 343 -19.60 11.78 -5.51
C ARG A 343 -20.26 10.98 -6.62
N VAL A 344 -21.56 11.14 -6.77
CA VAL A 344 -22.32 10.60 -7.90
C VAL A 344 -22.88 11.78 -8.70
N VAL A 345 -22.65 11.77 -9.99
CA VAL A 345 -23.11 12.78 -10.94
C VAL A 345 -23.94 12.08 -11.99
N ARG A 346 -25.12 12.63 -12.26
CA ARG A 346 -26.03 12.18 -13.29
C ARG A 346 -26.21 13.30 -14.31
N ALA A 347 -25.81 13.07 -15.56
CA ALA A 347 -25.87 14.01 -16.62
C ALA A 347 -26.56 13.41 -17.83
N TYR A 348 -27.40 14.21 -18.51
CA TYR A 348 -28.02 13.83 -19.77
C TYR A 348 -27.32 14.52 -20.93
N ASP A 349 -26.78 13.73 -21.84
CA ASP A 349 -26.21 14.24 -23.08
C ASP A 349 -27.34 14.40 -24.14
N VAL A 350 -27.68 15.63 -24.38
CA VAL A 350 -28.74 15.99 -25.37
C VAL A 350 -28.34 15.60 -26.80
N ARG A 351 -27.04 15.63 -27.12
CA ARG A 351 -26.52 15.34 -28.45
C ARG A 351 -26.67 13.86 -28.82
N TYR A 352 -26.38 13.00 -27.88
CA TYR A 352 -26.42 11.54 -28.08
C TYR A 352 -27.66 10.88 -27.47
N LYS A 353 -28.51 11.65 -26.79
CA LYS A 353 -29.74 11.18 -26.09
C LYS A 353 -29.45 10.03 -25.12
N LYS A 354 -28.33 10.13 -24.42
CA LYS A 354 -27.88 9.15 -23.47
C LYS A 354 -27.73 9.79 -22.10
N GLU A 355 -27.93 8.98 -21.08
CA GLU A 355 -27.72 9.38 -19.71
C GLU A 355 -26.37 8.79 -19.22
N ILE A 356 -25.56 9.64 -18.60
CA ILE A 356 -24.28 9.25 -18.05
C ILE A 356 -24.39 9.33 -16.53
N LEU A 357 -24.06 8.21 -15.87
CA LEU A 357 -23.91 8.12 -14.43
C LEU A 357 -22.42 7.99 -14.11
N SER A 358 -21.83 8.97 -13.43
CA SER A 358 -20.44 9.00 -13.01
C SER A 358 -20.34 8.85 -11.49
N MET A 359 -19.45 7.99 -11.05
CA MET A 359 -19.16 7.73 -9.64
C MET A 359 -17.68 7.99 -9.38
N ASP A 360 -17.39 9.03 -8.57
CA ASP A 360 -16.04 9.53 -8.37
C ASP A 360 -15.63 9.45 -6.89
N VAL A 361 -14.40 9.05 -6.65
CA VAL A 361 -13.74 9.10 -5.34
C VAL A 361 -12.40 9.84 -5.48
N LEU A 362 -12.22 10.92 -4.72
CA LEU A 362 -10.93 11.61 -4.59
C LEU A 362 -10.21 11.09 -3.37
N TYR A 363 -8.99 10.59 -3.57
CA TYR A 363 -8.19 10.02 -2.49
C TYR A 363 -6.69 10.19 -2.73
N ALA A 364 -5.95 9.96 -1.67
CA ALA A 364 -4.50 9.79 -1.72
C ALA A 364 -4.05 8.80 -0.65
N PHE A 365 -2.94 8.15 -0.92
CA PHE A 365 -2.22 7.30 0.02
C PHE A 365 -0.84 7.87 0.29
N LYS A 366 -0.36 7.69 1.51
CA LYS A 366 1.01 8.08 1.86
C LYS A 366 1.57 7.18 2.95
N THR A 367 2.82 6.80 2.81
CA THR A 367 3.58 6.15 3.88
C THR A 367 3.96 7.18 4.93
N VAL A 368 3.52 6.95 6.16
CA VAL A 368 3.79 7.83 7.32
C VAL A 368 4.99 7.34 8.10
N TYR A 369 5.00 6.05 8.44
CA TYR A 369 6.08 5.38 9.16
C TYR A 369 6.47 4.07 8.48
N PRO A 370 7.44 4.08 7.56
CA PRO A 370 7.87 2.86 6.86
C PRO A 370 8.44 1.80 7.82
N GLU A 371 8.92 2.21 8.99
CA GLU A 371 9.45 1.29 10.01
C GLU A 371 8.37 0.40 10.67
N LEU A 372 7.09 0.81 10.61
CA LEU A 372 5.97 0.06 11.16
C LEU A 372 5.41 -0.98 10.17
N ALA A 373 6.10 -1.22 9.07
CA ALA A 373 5.72 -2.19 8.07
C ALA A 373 6.91 -3.06 7.64
N VAL A 374 6.59 -4.27 7.23
CA VAL A 374 7.51 -5.27 6.70
C VAL A 374 6.93 -5.81 5.39
N ARG A 375 7.77 -5.92 4.38
CA ARG A 375 7.45 -6.53 3.09
C ARG A 375 7.81 -8.00 3.14
N TYR A 376 6.88 -8.88 2.85
CA TYR A 376 7.14 -10.30 2.70
C TYR A 376 7.29 -10.64 1.22
N LEU A 377 8.47 -11.13 0.85
CA LEU A 377 8.83 -11.49 -0.53
C LEU A 377 8.30 -12.91 -0.82
N GLY A 378 7.21 -13.00 -1.59
CA GLY A 378 6.53 -14.25 -1.85
C GLY A 378 6.56 -14.68 -3.31
#